data_57fc999588f373374c09a38ae49d56e8
#
_entry.id   57fc999588f373374c09a38ae49d56e8
#
_cell.length_a   1.000
_cell.length_b   1.000
_cell.length_c   1.000
_cell.angle_alpha   90.00
_cell.angle_beta   90.00
_cell.angle_gamma   90.00
#
_symmetry.space_group_name_H-M   'P 1'
#
loop_
_entity.id
_entity.type
_entity.pdbx_description
1 polymer ?
#
loop_
_entity_poly.entity_id
_entity_poly.type
_entity_poly.pdbx_seq_one_letter_code
_entity_poly.pdbx_strand_id
1 'polypeptide(L)'
;FQYVPKLFFPPSDRPYFIVELELPTGTSIERTETVVNEVEGYLHQLKQSAAGGDRIRNWVAYVGSSGPRFVLSHNPTSPTPNFALMVINMASATQIAAMREQVEAFVADRYPDLELTTRLIDNGPAVKNPVEVRLSGTDSKALFEAVDAVKAQLQTMGGLRNIADDWGQRQKKLEIRIDQARASRAGITNQDIALSMQAGLSGIQLTQYREGEDVIPVVLRS
;
A
#
# COMPACT_ATOMS: atom_id res chain seq x y z
N PHE A 1 -13.92 -7.72 -37.06
CA PHE A 1 -13.09 -7.74 -35.83
C PHE A 1 -12.48 -6.38 -35.44
N GLN A 2 -12.67 -5.32 -36.20
CA GLN A 2 -12.11 -3.98 -35.92
C GLN A 2 -12.87 -3.22 -34.79
N TYR A 3 -14.06 -3.65 -34.39
CA TYR A 3 -14.93 -2.97 -33.42
C TYR A 3 -15.13 -3.75 -32.11
N VAL A 4 -14.49 -4.90 -31.93
CA VAL A 4 -14.61 -5.67 -30.70
C VAL A 4 -13.44 -5.31 -29.78
N PRO A 5 -13.69 -4.83 -28.56
CA PRO A 5 -12.63 -4.58 -27.59
C PRO A 5 -11.83 -5.86 -27.36
N LYS A 6 -10.51 -5.79 -27.47
CA LYS A 6 -9.60 -6.94 -27.21
C LYS A 6 -9.38 -7.19 -25.70
N LEU A 7 -10.37 -6.87 -24.86
CA LEU A 7 -10.34 -7.10 -23.43
C LEU A 7 -11.02 -8.42 -23.14
N PHE A 8 -10.27 -9.38 -22.62
CA PHE A 8 -10.81 -10.69 -22.25
C PHE A 8 -11.76 -10.59 -21.05
N PHE A 9 -11.45 -9.69 -20.11
CA PHE A 9 -12.32 -9.33 -19.00
C PHE A 9 -12.57 -7.81 -19.04
N PRO A 10 -13.78 -7.37 -19.38
CA PRO A 10 -14.12 -5.95 -19.32
C PRO A 10 -14.17 -5.48 -17.85
N PRO A 11 -13.85 -4.20 -17.58
CA PRO A 11 -14.05 -3.63 -16.26
C PRO A 11 -15.52 -3.73 -15.85
N SER A 12 -15.75 -3.83 -14.54
CA SER A 12 -17.10 -3.87 -14.00
C SER A 12 -17.79 -2.52 -14.22
N ASP A 13 -19.06 -2.54 -14.56
CA ASP A 13 -19.95 -1.39 -14.64
C ASP A 13 -20.51 -0.97 -13.26
N ARG A 14 -20.11 -1.66 -12.19
CA ARG A 14 -20.54 -1.36 -10.83
C ARG A 14 -20.05 0.03 -10.39
N PRO A 15 -20.89 0.80 -9.71
CA PRO A 15 -20.57 2.18 -9.38
C PRO A 15 -19.67 2.30 -8.13
N TYR A 16 -18.55 1.59 -8.08
CA TYR A 16 -17.58 1.71 -7.01
C TYR A 16 -16.14 1.50 -7.51
N PHE A 17 -15.19 2.07 -6.80
CA PHE A 17 -13.77 1.96 -7.10
C PHE A 17 -12.98 1.79 -5.80
N ILE A 18 -11.78 1.28 -5.93
CA ILE A 18 -10.84 1.06 -4.84
C ILE A 18 -9.79 2.15 -4.86
N VAL A 19 -9.43 2.61 -3.67
CA VAL A 19 -8.31 3.50 -3.39
C VAL A 19 -7.36 2.75 -2.46
N GLU A 20 -6.13 2.52 -2.90
CA GLU A 20 -5.06 1.93 -2.12
C GLU A 20 -4.08 3.04 -1.76
N LEU A 21 -3.79 3.18 -0.47
CA LEU A 21 -2.90 4.17 0.12
C LEU A 21 -1.72 3.41 0.73
N GLU A 22 -0.54 3.56 0.14
CA GLU A 22 0.68 2.94 0.66
C GLU A 22 1.68 4.03 1.06
N LEU A 23 1.93 4.14 2.36
CA LEU A 23 2.92 5.03 2.93
C LEU A 23 4.30 4.37 2.93
N PRO A 24 5.38 5.16 3.12
CA PRO A 24 6.72 4.60 3.23
C PRO A 24 6.79 3.49 4.29
N THR A 25 7.52 2.42 3.99
CA THR A 25 7.71 1.30 4.92
C THR A 25 8.32 1.80 6.24
N GLY A 26 7.77 1.31 7.35
CA GLY A 26 8.12 1.78 8.70
C GLY A 26 7.21 2.89 9.22
N THR A 27 6.24 3.34 8.43
CA THR A 27 5.18 4.24 8.91
C THR A 27 4.32 3.50 9.93
N SER A 28 4.01 4.19 11.05
CA SER A 28 3.14 3.64 12.08
C SER A 28 1.67 3.61 11.63
N ILE A 29 0.88 2.73 12.25
CA ILE A 29 -0.54 2.61 11.92
C ILE A 29 -1.33 3.88 12.25
N GLU A 30 -0.92 4.62 13.29
CA GLU A 30 -1.56 5.88 13.71
C GLU A 30 -1.38 6.97 12.64
N ARG A 31 -0.22 7.01 11.97
CA ARG A 31 -0.02 7.94 10.83
C ARG A 31 -0.88 7.53 9.65
N THR A 32 -0.97 6.24 9.36
CA THR A 32 -1.84 5.72 8.28
C THR A 32 -3.30 6.04 8.56
N GLU A 33 -3.75 5.85 9.81
CA GLU A 33 -5.09 6.24 10.24
C GLU A 33 -5.34 7.74 10.09
N THR A 34 -4.38 8.58 10.45
CA THR A 34 -4.49 10.04 10.27
C THR A 34 -4.71 10.41 8.81
N VAL A 35 -3.94 9.80 7.89
CA VAL A 35 -4.11 10.03 6.44
C VAL A 35 -5.48 9.59 5.96
N VAL A 36 -5.94 8.40 6.38
CA VAL A 36 -7.27 7.89 6.02
C VAL A 36 -8.36 8.84 6.52
N ASN A 37 -8.29 9.28 7.77
CA ASN A 37 -9.25 10.23 8.36
C ASN A 37 -9.31 11.56 7.59
N GLU A 38 -8.18 12.06 7.09
CA GLU A 38 -8.17 13.28 6.26
C GLU A 38 -8.79 13.04 4.87
N VAL A 39 -8.54 11.89 4.26
CA VAL A 39 -9.21 11.51 3.00
C VAL A 39 -10.72 11.34 3.23
N GLU A 40 -11.15 10.72 4.31
CA GLU A 40 -12.56 10.62 4.70
C GLU A 40 -13.19 12.02 4.94
N GLY A 41 -12.48 12.90 5.62
CA GLY A 41 -12.89 14.30 5.80
C GLY A 41 -13.12 15.01 4.47
N TYR A 42 -12.23 14.79 3.49
CA TYR A 42 -12.39 15.31 2.14
C TYR A 42 -13.62 14.70 1.42
N LEU A 43 -13.82 13.39 1.51
CA LEU A 43 -15.01 12.73 0.96
C LEU A 43 -16.30 13.26 1.60
N HIS A 44 -16.31 13.51 2.91
CA HIS A 44 -17.43 14.15 3.60
C HIS A 44 -17.73 15.56 3.06
N GLN A 45 -16.68 16.37 2.85
CA GLN A 45 -16.84 17.70 2.27
C GLN A 45 -17.41 17.63 0.85
N LEU A 46 -16.92 16.72 0.02
CA LEU A 46 -17.45 16.49 -1.32
C LEU A 46 -18.92 16.06 -1.28
N LYS A 47 -19.27 15.17 -0.38
CA LYS A 47 -20.65 14.68 -0.21
C LYS A 47 -21.61 15.77 0.24
N GLN A 48 -21.16 16.72 1.06
CA GLN A 48 -21.95 17.86 1.52
C GLN A 48 -22.05 19.00 0.53
N SER A 49 -21.15 19.06 -0.47
CA SER A 49 -21.16 20.11 -1.46
C SER A 49 -22.33 19.94 -2.43
N ALA A 50 -22.91 21.07 -2.90
CA ALA A 50 -24.01 21.07 -3.87
C ALA A 50 -23.66 20.34 -5.18
N ALA A 51 -22.38 20.24 -5.53
CA ALA A 51 -21.90 19.52 -6.70
C ALA A 51 -21.65 18.01 -6.46
N GLY A 52 -21.65 17.55 -5.21
CA GLY A 52 -21.24 16.19 -4.83
C GLY A 52 -22.27 15.38 -4.04
N GLY A 53 -23.32 16.02 -3.51
CA GLY A 53 -24.24 15.43 -2.53
C GLY A 53 -24.87 14.10 -2.95
N ASP A 54 -25.21 13.95 -4.22
CA ASP A 54 -25.81 12.72 -4.75
C ASP A 54 -24.81 11.78 -5.41
N ARG A 55 -23.51 12.12 -5.42
CA ARG A 55 -22.51 11.34 -6.16
C ARG A 55 -21.91 10.22 -5.32
N ILE A 56 -21.61 10.47 -4.04
CA ILE A 56 -21.03 9.51 -3.11
C ILE A 56 -22.13 8.89 -2.26
N ARG A 57 -22.34 7.59 -2.36
CA ARG A 57 -23.29 6.88 -1.49
C ARG A 57 -22.68 6.64 -0.11
N ASN A 58 -21.62 5.89 -0.06
CA ASN A 58 -20.87 5.55 1.15
C ASN A 58 -19.46 5.08 0.78
N TRP A 59 -18.65 4.86 1.79
CA TRP A 59 -17.34 4.22 1.67
C TRP A 59 -17.04 3.37 2.90
N VAL A 60 -16.06 2.53 2.77
CA VAL A 60 -15.45 1.78 3.87
C VAL A 60 -13.94 1.91 3.74
N ALA A 61 -13.26 2.06 4.88
CA ALA A 61 -11.81 2.10 4.96
C ALA A 61 -11.30 0.95 5.84
N TYR A 62 -10.23 0.32 5.38
CA TYR A 62 -9.47 -0.69 6.11
C TYR A 62 -8.08 -0.14 6.37
N VAL A 63 -7.75 0.18 7.63
CA VAL A 63 -6.45 0.69 8.04
C VAL A 63 -5.56 -0.46 8.46
N GLY A 64 -4.31 -0.48 8.00
CA GLY A 64 -3.36 -1.55 8.27
C GLY A 64 -3.66 -2.88 7.56
N SER A 65 -4.61 -2.90 6.63
CA SER A 65 -4.96 -4.11 5.88
C SER A 65 -5.63 -3.80 4.55
N SER A 66 -5.67 -4.78 3.66
CA SER A 66 -6.41 -4.70 2.40
C SER A 66 -7.88 -5.14 2.52
N GLY A 67 -8.36 -5.36 3.75
CA GLY A 67 -9.71 -5.88 3.99
C GLY A 67 -9.90 -7.35 3.58
N PRO A 68 -11.09 -7.91 3.80
CA PRO A 68 -11.43 -9.26 3.38
C PRO A 68 -11.61 -9.36 1.87
N ARG A 69 -11.67 -10.57 1.35
CA ARG A 69 -11.98 -10.81 -0.08
C ARG A 69 -13.46 -10.55 -0.34
N PHE A 70 -13.79 -9.32 -0.69
CA PHE A 70 -15.17 -8.89 -0.99
C PHE A 70 -15.58 -9.06 -2.46
N VAL A 71 -14.59 -9.26 -3.36
CA VAL A 71 -14.81 -9.61 -4.78
C VAL A 71 -13.75 -10.59 -5.26
N LEU A 72 -14.04 -11.30 -6.34
CA LEU A 72 -13.15 -12.34 -6.87
C LEU A 72 -11.79 -11.80 -7.33
N SER A 73 -11.79 -10.59 -7.87
CA SER A 73 -10.58 -9.90 -8.34
C SER A 73 -9.77 -9.22 -7.22
N HIS A 74 -10.22 -9.26 -5.96
CA HIS A 74 -9.46 -8.75 -4.82
C HIS A 74 -8.81 -9.90 -4.05
N ASN A 75 -7.49 -9.89 -4.00
CA ASN A 75 -6.71 -10.81 -3.17
C ASN A 75 -6.21 -10.07 -1.94
N PRO A 76 -6.67 -10.44 -0.72
CA PRO A 76 -6.16 -9.87 0.51
C PRO A 76 -4.66 -10.06 0.64
N THR A 77 -3.95 -9.00 1.07
CA THR A 77 -2.54 -9.03 1.41
C THR A 77 -2.37 -9.17 2.93
N SER A 78 -1.19 -9.57 3.37
CA SER A 78 -0.86 -9.57 4.80
C SER A 78 -1.03 -8.18 5.39
N PRO A 79 -1.56 -8.05 6.61
CA PRO A 79 -1.68 -6.75 7.27
C PRO A 79 -0.32 -6.05 7.41
N THR A 80 -0.27 -4.78 7.06
CA THR A 80 0.91 -3.92 7.20
C THR A 80 0.50 -2.53 7.69
N PRO A 81 1.20 -1.96 8.69
CA PRO A 81 0.76 -0.72 9.33
C PRO A 81 0.78 0.51 8.38
N ASN A 82 1.57 0.46 7.32
CA ASN A 82 1.73 1.55 6.34
C ASN A 82 0.76 1.48 5.16
N PHE A 83 -0.21 0.56 5.19
CA PHE A 83 -1.16 0.35 4.09
C PHE A 83 -2.60 0.60 4.54
N ALA A 84 -3.39 1.20 3.66
CA ALA A 84 -4.83 1.26 3.83
C ALA A 84 -5.54 1.06 2.50
N LEU A 85 -6.74 0.50 2.57
CA LEU A 85 -7.60 0.31 1.41
C LEU A 85 -8.96 0.94 1.68
N MET A 86 -9.46 1.73 0.73
CA MET A 86 -10.80 2.27 0.77
C MET A 86 -11.60 1.77 -0.43
N VAL A 87 -12.87 1.47 -0.19
CA VAL A 87 -13.85 1.18 -1.25
C VAL A 87 -14.88 2.30 -1.24
N ILE A 88 -14.96 3.05 -2.31
CA ILE A 88 -15.85 4.20 -2.44
C ILE A 88 -17.00 3.85 -3.38
N ASN A 89 -18.22 3.86 -2.85
CA ASN A 89 -19.45 3.61 -3.61
C ASN A 89 -20.01 4.91 -4.14
N MET A 90 -20.21 4.96 -5.44
CA MET A 90 -20.78 6.09 -6.17
C MET A 90 -22.26 5.86 -6.50
N ALA A 91 -22.97 6.91 -6.83
CA ALA A 91 -24.34 6.80 -7.33
C ALA A 91 -24.40 6.26 -8.78
N SER A 92 -23.37 6.60 -9.58
CA SER A 92 -23.26 6.17 -10.98
C SER A 92 -21.80 5.88 -11.36
N ALA A 93 -21.60 4.86 -12.19
CA ALA A 93 -20.30 4.51 -12.74
C ALA A 93 -19.69 5.64 -13.61
N THR A 94 -20.53 6.44 -14.26
CA THR A 94 -20.09 7.57 -15.09
C THR A 94 -19.36 8.68 -14.31
N GLN A 95 -19.56 8.74 -13.00
CA GLN A 95 -18.97 9.74 -12.11
C GLN A 95 -17.62 9.31 -11.52
N ILE A 96 -17.26 8.03 -11.66
CA ILE A 96 -16.05 7.48 -11.05
C ILE A 96 -14.79 8.16 -11.55
N ALA A 97 -14.66 8.38 -12.86
CA ALA A 97 -13.44 8.98 -13.43
C ALA A 97 -13.13 10.35 -12.82
N ALA A 98 -14.13 11.22 -12.77
CA ALA A 98 -13.98 12.56 -12.18
C ALA A 98 -13.72 12.50 -10.65
N MET A 99 -14.33 11.54 -9.93
CA MET A 99 -14.10 11.39 -8.51
C MET A 99 -12.68 10.87 -8.22
N ARG A 100 -12.20 9.91 -8.99
CA ARG A 100 -10.82 9.42 -8.88
C ARG A 100 -9.81 10.56 -9.06
N GLU A 101 -9.97 11.38 -10.10
CA GLU A 101 -9.10 12.54 -10.34
C GLU A 101 -9.09 13.51 -9.16
N GLN A 102 -10.25 13.76 -8.54
CA GLN A 102 -10.35 14.63 -7.36
C GLN A 102 -9.61 14.05 -6.15
N VAL A 103 -9.80 12.75 -5.88
CA VAL A 103 -9.10 12.05 -4.77
C VAL A 103 -7.60 11.98 -5.04
N GLU A 104 -7.20 11.65 -6.28
CA GLU A 104 -5.79 11.60 -6.70
C GLU A 104 -5.12 12.97 -6.52
N ALA A 105 -5.77 14.04 -6.95
CA ALA A 105 -5.25 15.41 -6.80
C ALA A 105 -5.13 15.83 -5.33
N PHE A 106 -6.14 15.53 -4.51
CA PHE A 106 -6.13 15.85 -3.07
C PHE A 106 -4.98 15.14 -2.34
N VAL A 107 -4.78 13.84 -2.62
CA VAL A 107 -3.74 13.06 -1.97
C VAL A 107 -2.34 13.47 -2.46
N ALA A 108 -2.16 13.69 -3.76
CA ALA A 108 -0.88 14.10 -4.33
C ALA A 108 -0.39 15.45 -3.81
N ASP A 109 -1.31 16.40 -3.57
CA ASP A 109 -0.98 17.72 -3.00
C ASP A 109 -0.53 17.63 -1.54
N ARG A 110 -1.18 16.77 -0.74
CA ARG A 110 -0.96 16.70 0.70
C ARG A 110 0.11 15.69 1.12
N TYR A 111 0.24 14.61 0.38
CA TYR A 111 1.06 13.44 0.74
C TYR A 111 1.96 13.02 -0.41
N PRO A 112 3.00 13.80 -0.72
CA PRO A 112 3.90 13.48 -1.84
C PRO A 112 4.76 12.22 -1.60
N ASP A 113 4.82 11.75 -0.34
CA ASP A 113 5.50 10.53 0.08
C ASP A 113 4.62 9.27 0.03
N LEU A 114 3.33 9.44 -0.28
CA LEU A 114 2.36 8.36 -0.34
C LEU A 114 2.20 7.85 -1.77
N GLU A 115 2.27 6.54 -1.95
CA GLU A 115 1.89 5.89 -3.20
C GLU A 115 0.37 5.64 -3.22
N LEU A 116 -0.31 6.37 -4.11
CA LEU A 116 -1.73 6.25 -4.31
C LEU A 116 -2.03 5.43 -5.55
N THR A 117 -2.79 4.36 -5.38
CA THR A 117 -3.33 3.60 -6.51
C THR A 117 -4.84 3.61 -6.48
N THR A 118 -5.47 4.07 -7.58
CA THR A 118 -6.92 3.96 -7.74
C THR A 118 -7.24 2.99 -8.86
N ARG A 119 -8.17 2.08 -8.65
CA ARG A 119 -8.56 1.09 -9.64
C ARG A 119 -10.05 0.79 -9.63
N LEU A 120 -10.57 0.46 -10.80
CA LEU A 120 -11.89 -0.15 -10.94
C LEU A 120 -11.79 -1.63 -10.53
N ILE A 121 -12.93 -2.21 -10.22
CA ILE A 121 -13.01 -3.65 -9.99
C ILE A 121 -13.20 -4.34 -11.32
N ASP A 122 -12.33 -5.28 -11.63
CA ASP A 122 -12.40 -6.09 -12.83
C ASP A 122 -13.31 -7.30 -12.61
N ASN A 123 -13.96 -7.75 -13.70
CA ASN A 123 -14.76 -8.97 -13.69
C ASN A 123 -13.91 -10.25 -13.81
N GLY A 124 -12.58 -10.12 -13.93
CA GLY A 124 -11.60 -11.18 -14.07
C GLY A 124 -10.56 -11.21 -12.95
N PRO A 125 -9.50 -12.01 -13.11
CA PRO A 125 -8.37 -12.00 -12.19
C PRO A 125 -7.78 -10.58 -12.07
N ALA A 126 -7.39 -10.18 -10.86
CA ALA A 126 -6.78 -8.89 -10.63
C ALA A 126 -5.49 -8.74 -11.46
N VAL A 127 -5.48 -7.77 -12.36
CA VAL A 127 -4.27 -7.32 -13.05
C VAL A 127 -3.80 -6.07 -12.33
N LYS A 128 -2.77 -6.21 -11.51
CA LYS A 128 -2.25 -5.07 -10.73
C LYS A 128 -1.72 -3.98 -11.68
N ASN A 129 -0.93 -4.38 -12.65
CA ASN A 129 -0.33 -3.47 -13.62
C ASN A 129 -0.60 -4.00 -15.05
N PRO A 130 -1.33 -3.25 -15.89
CA PRO A 130 -1.63 -3.67 -17.27
C PRO A 130 -0.40 -3.64 -18.18
N VAL A 131 0.62 -2.87 -17.83
CA VAL A 131 1.90 -2.79 -18.53
C VAL A 131 3.03 -3.04 -17.53
N GLU A 132 3.83 -4.04 -17.81
CA GLU A 132 5.01 -4.40 -17.02
C GLU A 132 6.25 -4.42 -17.89
N VAL A 133 7.30 -3.75 -17.43
CA VAL A 133 8.64 -3.80 -18.04
C VAL A 133 9.55 -4.53 -17.08
N ARG A 134 10.06 -5.69 -17.49
CA ARG A 134 10.95 -6.52 -16.66
C ARG A 134 12.40 -6.24 -17.01
N LEU A 135 13.16 -5.77 -16.02
CA LEU A 135 14.60 -5.58 -16.10
C LEU A 135 15.31 -6.62 -15.23
N SER A 136 16.40 -7.17 -15.70
CA SER A 136 17.22 -8.13 -14.94
C SER A 136 18.70 -7.84 -15.13
N GLY A 137 19.48 -8.04 -14.07
CA GLY A 137 20.93 -7.81 -14.08
C GLY A 137 21.58 -8.45 -12.85
N THR A 138 22.89 -8.67 -12.93
CA THR A 138 23.70 -9.24 -11.84
C THR A 138 24.24 -8.16 -10.90
N ASP A 139 24.38 -6.92 -11.38
CA ASP A 139 24.79 -5.76 -10.59
C ASP A 139 23.55 -4.96 -10.19
N SER A 140 23.22 -4.95 -8.91
CA SER A 140 22.06 -4.24 -8.36
C SER A 140 22.16 -2.73 -8.57
N LYS A 141 23.36 -2.12 -8.52
CA LYS A 141 23.53 -0.68 -8.71
C LYS A 141 23.20 -0.27 -10.15
N ALA A 142 23.79 -0.96 -11.11
CA ALA A 142 23.52 -0.74 -12.54
C ALA A 142 22.04 -1.02 -12.88
N LEU A 143 21.44 -2.03 -12.23
CA LEU A 143 20.03 -2.33 -12.41
C LEU A 143 19.13 -1.19 -11.93
N PHE A 144 19.38 -0.60 -10.75
CA PHE A 144 18.62 0.53 -10.26
C PHE A 144 18.79 1.79 -11.12
N GLU A 145 19.99 2.06 -11.60
CA GLU A 145 20.24 3.17 -12.53
C GLU A 145 19.44 2.99 -13.84
N ALA A 146 19.36 1.75 -14.35
CA ALA A 146 18.56 1.43 -15.52
C ALA A 146 17.04 1.57 -15.25
N VAL A 147 16.57 1.14 -14.08
CA VAL A 147 15.17 1.30 -13.66
C VAL A 147 14.80 2.78 -13.60
N ASP A 148 15.64 3.60 -12.94
CA ASP A 148 15.41 5.04 -12.83
C ASP A 148 15.36 5.72 -14.21
N ALA A 149 16.26 5.34 -15.14
CA ALA A 149 16.26 5.84 -16.51
C ALA A 149 14.99 5.45 -17.28
N VAL A 150 14.53 4.20 -17.16
CA VAL A 150 13.29 3.72 -17.79
C VAL A 150 12.07 4.45 -17.19
N LYS A 151 12.01 4.61 -15.86
CA LYS A 151 10.92 5.36 -15.21
C LYS A 151 10.87 6.81 -15.71
N ALA A 152 12.02 7.48 -15.80
CA ALA A 152 12.10 8.85 -16.32
C ALA A 152 11.60 8.94 -17.77
N GLN A 153 11.93 7.96 -18.62
CA GLN A 153 11.45 7.91 -20.00
C GLN A 153 9.94 7.66 -20.06
N LEU A 154 9.41 6.73 -19.27
CA LEU A 154 7.99 6.43 -19.19
C LEU A 154 7.18 7.65 -18.72
N GLN A 155 7.70 8.47 -17.81
CA GLN A 155 7.08 9.69 -17.34
C GLN A 155 6.89 10.76 -18.46
N THR A 156 7.73 10.74 -19.48
CA THR A 156 7.59 11.62 -20.65
C THR A 156 6.53 11.15 -21.62
N MET A 157 6.07 9.91 -21.51
CA MET A 157 5.04 9.32 -22.38
C MET A 157 3.65 9.67 -21.85
N GLY A 158 2.83 10.27 -22.69
CA GLY A 158 1.44 10.57 -22.33
C GLY A 158 0.61 9.29 -22.13
N GLY A 159 -0.36 9.35 -21.21
CA GLY A 159 -1.34 8.27 -20.99
C GLY A 159 -0.90 7.19 -20.00
N LEU A 160 0.31 7.26 -19.44
CA LEU A 160 0.76 6.39 -18.37
C LEU A 160 0.50 7.04 -17.00
N ARG A 161 0.08 6.24 -16.04
CA ARG A 161 -0.16 6.65 -14.63
C ARG A 161 0.45 5.62 -13.69
N ASN A 162 0.76 6.02 -12.47
CA ASN A 162 1.28 5.14 -11.40
C ASN A 162 2.52 4.35 -11.84
N ILE A 163 3.52 5.06 -12.38
CA ILE A 163 4.79 4.45 -12.80
C ILE A 163 5.60 4.16 -11.54
N ALA A 164 5.63 2.91 -11.14
CA ALA A 164 6.34 2.42 -9.95
C ALA A 164 7.21 1.20 -10.32
N ASP A 165 8.17 0.89 -9.47
CA ASP A 165 8.89 -0.39 -9.52
C ASP A 165 8.45 -1.30 -8.35
N ASP A 166 8.71 -2.60 -8.47
CA ASP A 166 8.33 -3.60 -7.47
C ASP A 166 9.31 -3.70 -6.29
N TRP A 167 10.42 -2.96 -6.32
CA TRP A 167 11.35 -2.85 -5.20
C TRP A 167 10.89 -1.83 -4.16
N GLY A 168 10.02 -0.89 -4.55
CA GLY A 168 9.53 0.17 -3.69
C GLY A 168 10.60 1.20 -3.28
N GLN A 169 10.30 1.96 -2.23
CA GLN A 169 11.21 2.99 -1.76
C GLN A 169 12.42 2.41 -1.03
N ARG A 170 13.59 3.03 -1.23
CA ARG A 170 14.81 2.66 -0.50
C ARG A 170 14.62 2.90 1.00
N GLN A 171 14.90 1.85 1.77
CA GLN A 171 14.78 1.89 3.23
C GLN A 171 16.14 2.04 3.89
N LYS A 172 16.16 2.69 5.05
CA LYS A 172 17.35 2.71 5.91
C LYS A 172 17.54 1.33 6.53
N LYS A 173 18.69 0.73 6.30
CA LYS A 173 19.11 -0.54 6.90
C LYS A 173 20.03 -0.26 8.09
N LEU A 174 19.71 -0.82 9.25
CA LEU A 174 20.64 -0.88 10.36
C LEU A 174 21.49 -2.15 10.23
N GLU A 175 22.77 -2.00 9.98
CA GLU A 175 23.72 -3.12 9.93
C GLU A 175 24.51 -3.19 11.22
N ILE A 176 24.36 -4.28 11.95
CA ILE A 176 25.05 -4.53 13.23
C ILE A 176 26.31 -5.32 12.95
N ARG A 177 27.47 -4.73 13.24
CA ARG A 177 28.77 -5.37 13.11
C ARG A 177 29.25 -5.77 14.49
N ILE A 178 29.37 -7.09 14.71
CA ILE A 178 29.76 -7.67 15.98
C ILE A 178 31.30 -7.81 16.02
N ASP A 179 31.92 -7.26 17.06
CA ASP A 179 33.31 -7.57 17.40
C ASP A 179 33.36 -8.95 18.07
N GLN A 180 33.62 -9.98 17.27
CA GLN A 180 33.61 -11.38 17.70
C GLN A 180 34.65 -11.65 18.80
N ALA A 181 35.84 -10.99 18.73
CA ALA A 181 36.88 -11.19 19.72
C ALA A 181 36.47 -10.63 21.10
N ARG A 182 35.78 -9.50 21.10
CA ARG A 182 35.27 -8.89 22.33
C ARG A 182 34.06 -9.64 22.89
N ALA A 183 33.13 -10.04 22.03
CA ALA A 183 31.97 -10.84 22.42
C ALA A 183 32.38 -12.18 23.06
N SER A 184 33.30 -12.91 22.43
CA SER A 184 33.80 -14.18 22.96
C SER A 184 34.52 -14.02 24.29
N ARG A 185 35.31 -12.98 24.52
CA ARG A 185 35.96 -12.70 25.81
C ARG A 185 34.95 -12.36 26.90
N ALA A 186 33.81 -11.75 26.53
CA ALA A 186 32.72 -11.45 27.44
C ALA A 186 31.74 -12.63 27.69
N GLY A 187 31.95 -13.76 26.99
CA GLY A 187 31.04 -14.90 27.05
C GLY A 187 29.68 -14.67 26.39
N ILE A 188 29.58 -13.65 25.51
CA ILE A 188 28.34 -13.29 24.87
C ILE A 188 28.28 -13.97 23.51
N THR A 189 27.18 -14.66 23.21
CA THR A 189 26.94 -15.34 21.96
C THR A 189 26.26 -14.41 20.94
N ASN A 190 26.36 -14.75 19.66
CA ASN A 190 25.62 -14.03 18.60
C ASN A 190 24.10 -14.11 18.82
N GLN A 191 23.61 -15.18 19.43
CA GLN A 191 22.21 -15.35 19.77
C GLN A 191 21.76 -14.37 20.86
N ASP A 192 22.58 -14.15 21.89
CA ASP A 192 22.28 -13.18 22.95
C ASP A 192 22.19 -11.75 22.39
N ILE A 193 23.10 -11.41 21.46
CA ILE A 193 23.07 -10.13 20.79
C ILE A 193 21.81 -9.98 19.91
N ALA A 194 21.47 -11.02 19.15
CA ALA A 194 20.28 -11.01 18.30
C ALA A 194 18.99 -10.86 19.11
N LEU A 195 18.87 -11.59 20.22
CA LEU A 195 17.73 -11.49 21.14
C LEU A 195 17.64 -10.11 21.79
N SER A 196 18.75 -9.54 22.25
CA SER A 196 18.77 -8.20 22.82
C SER A 196 18.36 -7.13 21.81
N MET A 197 18.84 -7.24 20.57
CA MET A 197 18.44 -6.33 19.50
C MET A 197 16.98 -6.49 19.13
N GLN A 198 16.48 -7.72 19.07
CA GLN A 198 15.07 -7.98 18.82
C GLN A 198 14.20 -7.39 19.93
N ALA A 199 14.57 -7.57 21.20
CA ALA A 199 13.84 -7.01 22.34
C ALA A 199 13.75 -5.47 22.25
N GLY A 200 14.87 -4.81 21.89
CA GLY A 200 14.91 -3.34 21.80
C GLY A 200 14.20 -2.76 20.57
N LEU A 201 14.24 -3.45 19.42
CA LEU A 201 13.73 -2.91 18.17
C LEU A 201 12.27 -3.34 17.87
N SER A 202 11.99 -4.64 17.99
CA SER A 202 10.70 -5.23 17.59
C SER A 202 9.89 -5.75 18.78
N GLY A 203 10.55 -6.00 19.87
CA GLY A 203 10.01 -6.75 21.02
C GLY A 203 10.11 -8.26 20.82
N ILE A 204 10.06 -8.96 21.94
CA ILE A 204 10.06 -10.44 21.99
C ILE A 204 8.71 -10.90 22.51
N GLN A 205 8.04 -11.77 21.77
CA GLN A 205 6.84 -12.42 22.26
C GLN A 205 7.21 -13.43 23.35
N LEU A 206 6.79 -13.14 24.59
CA LEU A 206 7.05 -14.01 25.75
C LEU A 206 6.01 -15.11 25.91
N THR A 207 4.74 -14.76 25.69
CA THR A 207 3.61 -15.67 25.89
C THR A 207 2.40 -15.18 25.11
N GLN A 208 1.30 -15.91 25.23
CA GLN A 208 0.02 -15.57 24.65
C GLN A 208 -1.03 -15.53 25.76
N TYR A 209 -1.76 -14.43 25.82
CA TYR A 209 -2.97 -14.34 26.62
C TYR A 209 -4.17 -14.78 25.79
N ARG A 210 -5.04 -15.62 26.34
CA ARG A 210 -6.24 -16.09 25.66
C ARG A 210 -7.47 -15.56 26.37
N GLU A 211 -8.33 -14.91 25.60
CA GLU A 211 -9.62 -14.42 26.07
C GLU A 211 -10.73 -14.93 25.14
N GLY A 212 -11.45 -15.95 25.58
CA GLY A 212 -12.41 -16.65 24.72
C GLY A 212 -11.71 -17.32 23.52
N GLU A 213 -12.07 -16.87 22.30
CA GLU A 213 -11.46 -17.36 21.05
C GLU A 213 -10.25 -16.52 20.61
N ASP A 214 -10.01 -15.38 21.26
CA ASP A 214 -8.94 -14.46 20.90
C ASP A 214 -7.60 -14.88 21.54
N VAL A 215 -6.54 -14.81 20.73
CA VAL A 215 -5.16 -15.08 21.12
C VAL A 215 -4.36 -13.79 21.03
N ILE A 216 -4.07 -13.18 22.18
CA ILE A 216 -3.39 -11.90 22.28
C ILE A 216 -1.90 -12.14 22.59
N PRO A 217 -0.95 -11.76 21.72
CA PRO A 217 0.47 -11.93 22.00
C PRO A 217 0.94 -10.92 23.05
N VAL A 218 1.64 -11.42 24.09
CA VAL A 218 2.30 -10.57 25.09
C VAL A 218 3.73 -10.31 24.66
N VAL A 219 4.05 -9.07 24.34
CA VAL A 219 5.34 -8.65 23.79
C VAL A 219 6.12 -7.82 24.82
N LEU A 220 7.34 -8.24 25.11
CA LEU A 220 8.30 -7.47 25.93
C LEU A 220 9.13 -6.56 25.00
N ARG A 221 9.18 -5.28 25.32
CA ARG A 221 10.11 -4.30 24.74
C ARG A 221 10.97 -3.69 25.86
N SER A 222 12.26 -3.50 25.60
CA SER A 222 13.19 -2.79 26.49
C SER A 222 13.36 -1.34 26.08
#